data_40d9c900d31e38eea738a360270c93f2
#
_entry.id   40d9c900d31e38eea738a360270c93f2
#
_cell.length_a   1.000
_cell.length_b   1.000
_cell.length_c   1.000
_cell.angle_alpha   90.00
_cell.angle_beta   90.00
_cell.angle_gamma   90.00
#
_symmetry.space_group_name_H-M   'P 1'
#
loop_
_entity.id
_entity.type
_entity.pdbx_description
1 polymer ?
#
loop_
_entity_poly.entity_id
_entity_poly.type
_entity_poly.pdbx_seq_one_letter_code
_entity_poly.pdbx_strand_id
1 'polypeptide(L)'
;MKPSIKGITTATLALLLSYCATPAVALTQQIQYPLTVAKIQPLTDTLIVPGERVGPVTRNTTRQDLVKLFGASRLVDKTIAGAEGIGSFAATQINLNQGRALLVVWTDKTRTKPLDVRNLGDAWKTREGIGVGTSFSELRNKLGNFKLFGLGWDYGGTILLDSSRLSRYQGKLILRVNAAANAAQKYPHDYKAVSGDRTFYASNPHWQPLGIRLAEIIVVLNPSQ
;
A
#
# COMPACT_ATOMS: atom_id res chain seq x y z
N MET A 1 102.73 22.58 41.25
CA MET A 1 103.77 21.64 40.76
C MET A 1 103.13 20.83 39.64
N LYS A 2 103.76 20.95 38.44
CA LYS A 2 103.57 20.09 37.28
C LYS A 2 104.06 18.65 37.58
N PRO A 3 103.75 17.60 36.80
CA PRO A 3 103.76 17.53 35.34
C PRO A 3 102.56 16.69 34.73
N SER A 4 102.14 17.04 33.58
CA SER A 4 102.40 16.52 32.20
C SER A 4 102.59 14.98 32.06
N ILE A 5 101.84 14.35 31.19
CA ILE A 5 102.24 13.34 30.16
C ILE A 5 101.08 13.05 29.16
N LYS A 6 101.46 13.21 28.00
CA LYS A 6 101.05 12.90 26.63
C LYS A 6 100.34 11.56 26.41
N GLY A 7 99.37 11.52 25.54
CA GLY A 7 99.60 10.84 24.27
C GLY A 7 98.65 9.72 23.93
N ILE A 8 98.28 9.76 22.73
CA ILE A 8 97.97 8.71 21.76
C ILE A 8 96.47 8.69 21.27
N THR A 9 96.35 9.16 20.07
CA THR A 9 95.23 9.05 19.13
C THR A 9 94.99 7.64 18.71
N THR A 10 93.75 7.17 18.76
CA THR A 10 93.30 6.06 17.93
C THR A 10 91.93 6.44 17.31
N ALA A 11 91.99 6.57 16.01
CA ALA A 11 90.76 6.82 15.19
C ALA A 11 89.97 5.51 15.07
N THR A 12 88.74 5.51 15.54
CA THR A 12 87.83 4.39 15.33
C THR A 12 86.75 4.91 14.38
N LEU A 13 86.73 4.36 13.17
CA LEU A 13 85.80 4.57 12.09
C LEU A 13 84.43 3.94 12.49
N ALA A 14 83.43 4.73 12.90
CA ALA A 14 82.08 4.25 13.15
C ALA A 14 81.27 4.26 11.84
N LEU A 15 80.95 3.07 11.37
CA LEU A 15 80.02 2.84 10.26
C LEU A 15 78.65 3.14 10.72
N LEU A 16 77.99 4.23 10.30
CA LEU A 16 76.59 4.52 10.51
C LEU A 16 75.79 3.73 9.49
N LEU A 17 75.13 2.63 9.95
CA LEU A 17 74.10 1.92 9.24
C LEU A 17 72.81 2.70 9.40
N SER A 18 72.42 3.45 8.37
CA SER A 18 71.09 4.09 8.27
C SER A 18 70.03 3.01 8.01
N TYR A 19 69.28 2.66 9.01
CA TYR A 19 68.02 1.90 8.86
C TYR A 19 66.97 2.82 8.25
N CYS A 20 66.71 2.66 6.94
CA CYS A 20 65.50 3.20 6.32
C CYS A 20 64.33 2.35 6.78
N ALA A 21 63.57 2.85 7.76
CA ALA A 21 62.26 2.31 8.12
C ALA A 21 61.28 2.74 7.02
N THR A 22 60.90 1.83 6.14
CA THR A 22 59.79 2.01 5.21
C THR A 22 58.49 1.95 6.01
N PRO A 23 57.59 2.95 5.91
CA PRO A 23 56.26 2.85 6.54
C PRO A 23 55.47 1.76 5.81
N ALA A 24 55.06 0.72 6.55
CA ALA A 24 54.09 -0.26 6.06
C ALA A 24 52.77 0.44 5.85
N VAL A 25 52.41 0.73 4.60
CA VAL A 25 51.06 1.18 4.22
C VAL A 25 50.13 -0.03 4.38
N ALA A 26 49.36 -0.03 5.49
CA ALA A 26 48.30 -0.99 5.66
C ALA A 26 47.23 -0.71 4.59
N LEU A 27 47.22 -1.53 3.53
CA LEU A 27 46.09 -1.59 2.60
C LEU A 27 44.88 -2.09 3.36
N THR A 28 44.02 -1.16 3.83
CA THR A 28 42.66 -1.46 4.29
C THR A 28 41.87 -1.90 3.05
N GLN A 29 41.76 -3.20 2.81
CA GLN A 29 40.84 -3.74 1.83
C GLN A 29 39.41 -3.39 2.34
N GLN A 30 38.82 -2.36 1.74
CA GLN A 30 37.40 -2.13 1.85
C GLN A 30 36.69 -3.30 1.17
N ILE A 31 36.15 -4.20 1.97
CA ILE A 31 35.22 -5.25 1.51
C ILE A 31 33.97 -4.54 1.05
N GLN A 32 33.89 -4.22 -0.22
CA GLN A 32 32.74 -3.66 -0.89
C GLN A 32 31.76 -4.83 -1.09
N TYR A 33 30.85 -5.02 -0.14
CA TYR A 33 29.73 -5.93 -0.34
C TYR A 33 28.89 -5.39 -1.51
N PRO A 34 28.71 -6.16 -2.59
CA PRO A 34 27.79 -5.74 -3.63
C PRO A 34 26.40 -5.63 -3.01
N LEU A 35 25.86 -4.42 -2.94
CA LEU A 35 24.44 -4.22 -2.63
C LEU A 35 23.67 -4.87 -3.79
N THR A 36 23.34 -6.14 -3.63
CA THR A 36 22.45 -6.85 -4.54
C THR A 36 21.07 -6.20 -4.37
N VAL A 37 20.78 -5.18 -5.19
CA VAL A 37 19.43 -4.64 -5.31
C VAL A 37 18.60 -5.78 -5.84
N ALA A 38 17.85 -6.43 -4.95
CA ALA A 38 16.92 -7.47 -5.33
C ALA A 38 15.99 -6.88 -6.41
N LYS A 39 16.07 -7.44 -7.63
CA LYS A 39 15.24 -7.02 -8.75
C LYS A 39 13.79 -7.32 -8.39
N ILE A 40 13.06 -6.28 -7.96
CA ILE A 40 11.64 -6.41 -7.60
C ILE A 40 10.92 -6.86 -8.87
N GLN A 41 10.35 -8.06 -8.83
CA GLN A 41 9.58 -8.61 -9.93
C GLN A 41 8.36 -7.72 -10.20
N PRO A 42 7.99 -7.50 -11.48
CA PRO A 42 6.77 -6.77 -11.79
C PRO A 42 5.57 -7.47 -11.14
N LEU A 43 4.70 -6.71 -10.46
CA LEU A 43 3.46 -7.24 -9.94
C LEU A 43 2.53 -7.60 -11.11
N THR A 44 2.34 -8.89 -11.35
CA THR A 44 1.44 -9.41 -12.41
C THR A 44 0.08 -9.82 -11.86
N ASP A 45 0.03 -10.27 -10.60
CA ASP A 45 -1.22 -10.69 -9.94
C ASP A 45 -1.99 -9.46 -9.43
N THR A 46 -3.10 -9.14 -10.09
CA THR A 46 -4.04 -8.07 -9.70
C THR A 46 -5.40 -8.63 -9.29
N LEU A 47 -5.46 -9.91 -8.92
CA LEU A 47 -6.70 -10.56 -8.52
C LEU A 47 -7.10 -10.18 -7.09
N ILE A 48 -8.37 -9.82 -6.92
CA ILE A 48 -9.04 -9.67 -5.62
C ILE A 48 -9.75 -10.99 -5.30
N VAL A 49 -9.41 -11.58 -4.15
CA VAL A 49 -10.13 -12.73 -3.57
C VAL A 49 -10.72 -12.26 -2.23
N PRO A 50 -12.04 -11.94 -2.18
CA PRO A 50 -12.67 -11.34 -0.99
C PRO A 50 -12.49 -12.18 0.27
N GLY A 51 -12.04 -11.54 1.36
CA GLY A 51 -11.77 -12.19 2.64
C GLY A 51 -10.44 -12.96 2.71
N GLU A 52 -9.69 -13.04 1.61
CA GLU A 52 -8.45 -13.82 1.55
C GLU A 52 -7.23 -12.97 1.19
N ARG A 53 -7.28 -12.27 0.03
CA ARG A 53 -6.12 -11.53 -0.48
C ARG A 53 -6.47 -10.50 -1.56
N VAL A 54 -5.54 -9.57 -1.76
CA VAL A 54 -5.50 -8.64 -2.90
C VAL A 54 -4.12 -8.79 -3.54
N GLY A 55 -4.04 -9.47 -4.69
CA GLY A 55 -2.78 -9.90 -5.26
C GLY A 55 -1.94 -10.66 -4.23
N PRO A 56 -0.68 -10.26 -3.97
CA PRO A 56 0.17 -10.93 -2.99
C PRO A 56 -0.12 -10.53 -1.53
N VAL A 57 -0.98 -9.55 -1.28
CA VAL A 57 -1.33 -9.10 0.09
C VAL A 57 -2.41 -10.01 0.68
N THR A 58 -2.07 -10.78 1.69
CA THR A 58 -2.94 -11.74 2.39
C THR A 58 -3.27 -11.25 3.81
N ARG A 59 -4.13 -11.98 4.52
CA ARG A 59 -4.48 -11.69 5.93
C ARG A 59 -3.31 -11.75 6.92
N ASN A 60 -2.20 -12.37 6.54
CA ASN A 60 -1.00 -12.53 7.39
C ASN A 60 0.19 -11.68 6.91
N THR A 61 0.00 -10.87 5.89
CA THR A 61 1.05 -10.00 5.35
C THR A 61 1.42 -8.93 6.37
N THR A 62 2.71 -8.85 6.73
CA THR A 62 3.24 -7.82 7.62
C THR A 62 3.73 -6.60 6.83
N ARG A 63 4.00 -5.50 7.54
CA ARG A 63 4.65 -4.31 6.93
C ARG A 63 6.03 -4.65 6.33
N GLN A 64 6.78 -5.58 6.94
CA GLN A 64 8.06 -6.05 6.42
C GLN A 64 7.89 -6.85 5.13
N ASP A 65 6.84 -7.67 5.05
CA ASP A 65 6.55 -8.42 3.82
C ASP A 65 6.16 -7.48 2.68
N LEU A 66 5.45 -6.38 2.96
CA LEU A 66 5.21 -5.35 1.93
C LEU A 66 6.51 -4.75 1.39
N VAL A 67 7.55 -4.56 2.24
CA VAL A 67 8.87 -4.11 1.79
C VAL A 67 9.51 -5.13 0.84
N LYS A 68 9.42 -6.42 1.17
CA LYS A 68 9.97 -7.49 0.31
C LYS A 68 9.22 -7.59 -1.01
N LEU A 69 7.88 -7.45 -0.97
CA LEU A 69 7.01 -7.57 -2.15
C LEU A 69 7.14 -6.37 -3.10
N PHE A 70 7.19 -5.17 -2.58
CA PHE A 70 7.04 -3.95 -3.38
C PHE A 70 8.26 -3.02 -3.37
N GLY A 71 9.18 -3.19 -2.41
CA GLY A 71 10.31 -2.30 -2.17
C GLY A 71 9.94 -1.11 -1.27
N ALA A 72 10.86 -0.75 -0.37
CA ALA A 72 10.64 0.28 0.65
C ALA A 72 10.27 1.65 0.05
N SER A 73 10.85 2.03 -1.08
CA SER A 73 10.62 3.34 -1.73
C SER A 73 9.20 3.55 -2.26
N ARG A 74 8.40 2.49 -2.39
CA ARG A 74 7.01 2.55 -2.86
C ARG A 74 5.99 2.61 -1.73
N LEU A 75 6.44 2.51 -0.49
CA LEU A 75 5.60 2.43 0.69
C LEU A 75 5.63 3.74 1.45
N VAL A 76 4.45 4.27 1.77
CA VAL A 76 4.29 5.46 2.62
C VAL A 76 3.38 5.10 3.78
N ASP A 77 3.94 5.10 5.00
CA ASP A 77 3.16 4.89 6.21
C ASP A 77 2.42 6.16 6.59
N LYS A 78 1.17 6.01 6.98
CA LYS A 78 0.30 7.12 7.39
C LYS A 78 -0.72 6.68 8.44
N THR A 79 -1.41 7.64 9.00
CA THR A 79 -2.61 7.43 9.83
C THR A 79 -3.81 7.94 9.05
N ILE A 80 -4.90 7.18 9.10
CA ILE A 80 -6.19 7.58 8.51
C ILE A 80 -7.25 7.66 9.60
N ALA A 81 -8.24 8.54 9.43
CA ALA A 81 -9.41 8.59 10.30
C ALA A 81 -10.28 7.34 10.12
N GLY A 82 -10.95 6.92 11.18
CA GLY A 82 -12.02 5.95 11.13
C GLY A 82 -13.29 6.50 10.48
N ALA A 83 -14.29 5.65 10.34
CA ALA A 83 -15.62 6.07 9.88
C ALA A 83 -16.17 7.18 10.81
N GLU A 84 -16.87 8.15 10.22
CA GLU A 84 -17.44 9.31 10.94
C GLU A 84 -16.39 10.11 11.75
N GLY A 85 -15.11 9.98 11.40
CA GLY A 85 -14.01 10.61 12.12
C GLY A 85 -13.67 9.96 13.47
N ILE A 86 -14.29 8.84 13.82
CA ILE A 86 -14.09 8.15 15.10
C ILE A 86 -12.86 7.26 15.04
N GLY A 87 -11.90 7.55 15.93
CA GLY A 87 -10.64 6.80 16.02
C GLY A 87 -9.68 7.06 14.87
N SER A 88 -8.57 6.33 14.88
CA SER A 88 -7.56 6.41 13.83
C SER A 88 -6.91 5.05 13.61
N PHE A 89 -6.55 4.76 12.37
CA PHE A 89 -5.92 3.52 11.97
C PHE A 89 -4.55 3.76 11.36
N ALA A 90 -3.58 2.91 11.71
CA ALA A 90 -2.33 2.85 10.98
C ALA A 90 -2.61 2.31 9.56
N ALA A 91 -1.96 2.89 8.57
CA ALA A 91 -2.10 2.47 7.19
C ALA A 91 -0.75 2.56 6.46
N THR A 92 -0.60 1.80 5.39
CA THR A 92 0.53 1.87 4.47
C THR A 92 0.01 1.99 3.06
N GLN A 93 0.30 3.12 2.42
CA GLN A 93 0.03 3.33 1.00
C GLN A 93 1.12 2.66 0.18
N ILE A 94 0.74 1.88 -0.81
CA ILE A 94 1.64 1.32 -1.80
C ILE A 94 1.39 2.01 -3.12
N ASN A 95 2.43 2.72 -3.62
CA ASN A 95 2.36 3.48 -4.86
C ASN A 95 2.95 2.65 -5.99
N LEU A 96 2.07 2.04 -6.76
CA LEU A 96 2.40 1.26 -7.94
C LEU A 96 1.83 1.96 -9.19
N ASN A 97 2.55 1.84 -10.29
CA ASN A 97 2.11 2.39 -11.58
C ASN A 97 0.97 1.56 -12.21
N GLN A 98 0.39 2.08 -13.30
CA GLN A 98 -0.59 1.37 -14.14
C GLN A 98 -1.84 0.90 -13.35
N GLY A 99 -2.41 1.78 -12.53
CA GLY A 99 -3.65 1.49 -11.80
C GLY A 99 -3.53 0.42 -10.70
N ARG A 100 -2.30 0.11 -10.23
CA ARG A 100 -2.05 -0.93 -9.22
C ARG A 100 -1.81 -0.39 -7.81
N ALA A 101 -2.06 0.90 -7.57
CA ALA A 101 -1.97 1.46 -6.22
C ALA A 101 -2.97 0.78 -5.27
N LEU A 102 -2.61 0.69 -4.00
CA LEU A 102 -3.48 0.15 -2.94
C LEU A 102 -3.08 0.71 -1.57
N LEU A 103 -4.01 0.69 -0.62
CA LEU A 103 -3.79 1.06 0.77
C LEU A 103 -4.08 -0.14 1.66
N VAL A 104 -3.10 -0.55 2.45
CA VAL A 104 -3.28 -1.54 3.52
C VAL A 104 -3.59 -0.81 4.81
N VAL A 105 -4.75 -1.07 5.41
CA VAL A 105 -5.13 -0.61 6.74
C VAL A 105 -4.81 -1.71 7.73
N TRP A 106 -4.23 -1.37 8.87
CA TRP A 106 -3.75 -2.32 9.86
C TRP A 106 -4.70 -2.44 11.04
N THR A 107 -4.76 -3.63 11.65
CA THR A 107 -5.51 -3.86 12.89
C THR A 107 -4.99 -3.00 14.04
N ASP A 108 -3.69 -2.71 14.04
CA ASP A 108 -3.03 -1.90 15.07
C ASP A 108 -1.74 -1.23 14.54
N LYS A 109 -1.09 -0.47 15.42
CA LYS A 109 0.14 0.26 15.10
C LYS A 109 1.37 -0.62 14.85
N THR A 110 1.34 -1.91 15.22
CA THR A 110 2.46 -2.84 14.99
C THR A 110 2.58 -3.26 13.53
N ARG A 111 1.51 -3.07 12.74
CA ARG A 111 1.45 -3.38 11.30
C ARG A 111 1.81 -4.83 10.98
N THR A 112 1.34 -5.76 11.80
CA THR A 112 1.58 -7.20 11.64
C THR A 112 0.41 -7.94 11.01
N LYS A 113 -0.80 -7.34 11.03
CA LYS A 113 -2.03 -7.91 10.45
C LYS A 113 -2.82 -6.83 9.71
N PRO A 114 -3.12 -6.99 8.41
CA PRO A 114 -4.02 -6.10 7.70
C PRO A 114 -5.44 -6.25 8.22
N LEU A 115 -6.11 -5.14 8.52
CA LEU A 115 -7.55 -5.10 8.74
C LEU A 115 -8.29 -5.25 7.41
N ASP A 116 -7.94 -4.39 6.48
CA ASP A 116 -8.48 -4.38 5.12
C ASP A 116 -7.47 -3.81 4.10
N VAL A 117 -7.82 -3.98 2.84
CA VAL A 117 -7.14 -3.34 1.71
C VAL A 117 -8.16 -2.52 0.93
N ARG A 118 -7.87 -1.24 0.72
CA ARG A 118 -8.73 -0.27 0.05
C ARG A 118 -7.97 0.69 -0.87
N ASN A 119 -8.63 1.71 -1.41
CA ASN A 119 -8.05 2.68 -2.36
C ASN A 119 -7.35 1.97 -3.53
N LEU A 120 -8.00 0.93 -4.02
CA LEU A 120 -7.52 0.11 -5.12
C LEU A 120 -7.59 0.89 -6.42
N GLY A 121 -6.51 0.86 -7.19
CA GLY A 121 -6.54 1.36 -8.58
C GLY A 121 -7.39 0.47 -9.49
N ASP A 122 -7.57 0.89 -10.71
CA ASP A 122 -8.47 0.26 -11.69
C ASP A 122 -7.97 -1.07 -12.28
N ALA A 123 -6.69 -1.40 -12.08
CA ALA A 123 -6.13 -2.69 -12.50
C ALA A 123 -6.63 -3.87 -11.65
N TRP A 124 -7.07 -3.61 -10.40
CA TRP A 124 -7.52 -4.66 -9.50
C TRP A 124 -8.93 -5.13 -9.83
N LYS A 125 -9.12 -6.46 -9.98
CA LYS A 125 -10.42 -7.05 -10.32
C LYS A 125 -10.70 -8.29 -9.49
N THR A 126 -11.97 -8.50 -9.14
CA THR A 126 -12.45 -9.80 -8.62
C THR A 126 -12.50 -10.85 -9.74
N ARG A 127 -12.73 -12.12 -9.40
CA ARG A 127 -12.93 -13.21 -10.39
C ARG A 127 -14.10 -12.91 -11.32
N GLU A 128 -15.11 -12.19 -10.83
CA GLU A 128 -16.27 -11.76 -11.61
C GLU A 128 -15.96 -10.55 -12.51
N GLY A 129 -14.70 -10.05 -12.50
CA GLY A 129 -14.27 -8.90 -13.28
C GLY A 129 -14.81 -7.56 -12.75
N ILE A 130 -15.14 -7.49 -11.44
CA ILE A 130 -15.56 -6.25 -10.76
C ILE A 130 -14.31 -5.52 -10.28
N GLY A 131 -14.16 -4.25 -10.63
CA GLY A 131 -13.07 -3.37 -10.23
C GLY A 131 -13.49 -1.92 -10.26
N VAL A 132 -12.69 -1.03 -9.68
CA VAL A 132 -12.95 0.43 -9.76
C VAL A 132 -13.17 0.84 -11.21
N GLY A 133 -14.16 1.72 -11.44
CA GLY A 133 -14.61 2.14 -12.76
C GLY A 133 -15.68 1.26 -13.42
N THR A 134 -15.99 0.07 -12.88
CA THR A 134 -17.09 -0.78 -13.40
C THR A 134 -18.39 0.01 -13.44
N SER A 135 -19.06 0.02 -14.57
CA SER A 135 -20.32 0.76 -14.76
C SER A 135 -21.48 0.16 -13.96
N PHE A 136 -22.50 0.98 -13.69
CA PHE A 136 -23.66 0.52 -12.93
C PHE A 136 -24.44 -0.58 -13.65
N SER A 137 -24.53 -0.51 -14.97
CA SER A 137 -25.15 -1.56 -15.78
C SER A 137 -24.41 -2.88 -15.69
N GLU A 138 -23.06 -2.85 -15.76
CA GLU A 138 -22.24 -4.05 -15.58
C GLU A 138 -22.37 -4.62 -14.16
N LEU A 139 -22.42 -3.75 -13.11
CA LEU A 139 -22.68 -4.20 -11.74
C LEU A 139 -24.03 -4.91 -11.65
N ARG A 140 -25.09 -4.35 -12.24
CA ARG A 140 -26.42 -5.01 -12.28
C ARG A 140 -26.40 -6.36 -12.99
N ASN A 141 -25.65 -6.46 -14.09
CA ASN A 141 -25.50 -7.74 -14.80
C ASN A 141 -24.80 -8.81 -13.95
N LYS A 142 -23.77 -8.40 -13.18
CA LYS A 142 -22.96 -9.33 -12.37
C LYS A 142 -23.63 -9.66 -11.00
N LEU A 143 -24.23 -8.67 -10.36
CA LEU A 143 -24.80 -8.78 -9.00
C LEU A 143 -26.30 -9.13 -8.99
N GLY A 144 -27.02 -8.89 -10.10
CA GLY A 144 -28.49 -8.99 -10.17
C GLY A 144 -29.16 -7.70 -9.67
N ASN A 145 -30.37 -7.82 -9.18
CA ASN A 145 -31.11 -6.69 -8.61
C ASN A 145 -30.81 -6.56 -7.12
N PHE A 146 -29.72 -5.89 -6.80
CA PHE A 146 -29.27 -5.62 -5.43
C PHE A 146 -29.87 -4.34 -4.86
N LYS A 147 -29.70 -4.15 -3.55
CA LYS A 147 -29.96 -2.88 -2.85
C LYS A 147 -28.64 -2.16 -2.58
N LEU A 148 -28.70 -0.83 -2.48
CA LEU A 148 -27.59 0.02 -2.08
C LEU A 148 -28.10 1.22 -1.30
N PHE A 149 -27.25 1.79 -0.47
CA PHE A 149 -27.55 3.04 0.24
C PHE A 149 -27.61 4.21 -0.74
N GLY A 150 -28.46 5.19 -0.43
CA GLY A 150 -28.55 6.44 -1.18
C GLY A 150 -27.26 7.26 -1.12
N LEU A 151 -27.12 8.22 -2.04
CA LEU A 151 -25.94 9.10 -2.13
C LEU A 151 -25.95 10.22 -1.08
N GLY A 152 -24.82 10.90 -0.91
CA GLY A 152 -24.72 12.17 -0.18
C GLY A 152 -24.50 12.05 1.33
N TRP A 153 -24.01 10.92 1.84
CA TRP A 153 -23.64 10.71 3.24
C TRP A 153 -22.50 9.65 3.35
N ASP A 154 -21.99 9.40 4.55
CA ASP A 154 -20.75 8.63 4.76
C ASP A 154 -20.77 7.20 4.20
N TYR A 155 -21.90 6.53 4.26
CA TYR A 155 -22.09 5.18 3.69
C TYR A 155 -22.74 5.21 2.30
N GLY A 156 -22.90 6.40 1.73
CA GLY A 156 -23.60 6.59 0.46
C GLY A 156 -23.03 5.71 -0.66
N GLY A 157 -23.93 5.13 -1.46
CA GLY A 157 -23.55 4.27 -2.59
C GLY A 157 -23.06 2.87 -2.20
N THR A 158 -23.03 2.50 -0.91
CA THR A 158 -22.60 1.15 -0.48
C THR A 158 -23.63 0.11 -0.91
N ILE A 159 -23.15 -0.90 -1.64
CA ILE A 159 -23.95 -2.01 -2.14
C ILE A 159 -24.14 -3.05 -1.01
N LEU A 160 -25.39 -3.44 -0.77
CA LEU A 160 -25.76 -4.51 0.16
C LEU A 160 -25.63 -5.85 -0.56
N LEU A 161 -24.58 -6.61 -0.22
CA LEU A 161 -24.27 -7.86 -0.92
C LEU A 161 -25.18 -9.03 -0.53
N ASP A 162 -25.85 -8.97 0.63
CA ASP A 162 -26.77 -9.99 1.13
C ASP A 162 -27.90 -10.33 0.15
N SER A 163 -28.37 -9.32 -0.59
CA SER A 163 -29.42 -9.45 -1.60
C SER A 163 -28.90 -9.65 -3.03
N SER A 164 -27.61 -9.88 -3.20
CA SER A 164 -26.96 -10.02 -4.51
C SER A 164 -26.48 -11.44 -4.80
N ARG A 165 -26.09 -11.70 -6.06
CA ARG A 165 -25.41 -12.95 -6.46
C ARG A 165 -24.04 -13.14 -5.79
N LEU A 166 -23.51 -12.12 -5.13
CA LEU A 166 -22.24 -12.15 -4.38
C LEU A 166 -22.46 -12.18 -2.85
N SER A 167 -23.63 -12.61 -2.37
CA SER A 167 -23.94 -12.71 -0.94
C SER A 167 -22.91 -13.49 -0.11
N ARG A 168 -22.22 -14.46 -0.73
CA ARG A 168 -21.08 -15.19 -0.13
C ARG A 168 -19.91 -14.32 0.31
N TYR A 169 -19.85 -13.09 -0.20
CA TYR A 169 -18.81 -12.12 0.16
C TYR A 169 -19.27 -11.08 1.19
N GLN A 170 -20.45 -11.23 1.75
CA GLN A 170 -20.94 -10.40 2.85
C GLN A 170 -19.93 -10.38 4.00
N GLY A 171 -19.60 -9.17 4.52
CA GLY A 171 -18.57 -8.96 5.54
C GLY A 171 -17.11 -9.10 5.07
N LYS A 172 -16.87 -9.52 3.82
CA LYS A 172 -15.54 -9.73 3.24
C LYS A 172 -15.21 -8.72 2.14
N LEU A 173 -16.23 -8.17 1.51
CA LEU A 173 -16.13 -7.23 0.40
C LEU A 173 -17.13 -6.10 0.59
N ILE A 174 -16.66 -4.87 0.47
CA ILE A 174 -17.51 -3.68 0.44
C ILE A 174 -17.32 -3.04 -0.93
N LEU A 175 -18.41 -2.79 -1.61
CA LEU A 175 -18.45 -2.12 -2.91
C LEU A 175 -19.22 -0.82 -2.74
N ARG A 176 -18.63 0.31 -3.14
CA ARG A 176 -19.27 1.61 -3.07
C ARG A 176 -19.24 2.29 -4.43
N VAL A 177 -20.40 2.74 -4.87
CA VAL A 177 -20.57 3.48 -6.12
C VAL A 177 -20.65 4.97 -5.86
N ASN A 178 -20.23 5.76 -6.86
CA ASN A 178 -20.46 7.20 -6.89
C ASN A 178 -21.10 7.62 -8.20
N ALA A 179 -21.83 8.73 -8.14
CA ALA A 179 -22.30 9.44 -9.32
C ALA A 179 -21.14 10.19 -10.01
N ALA A 180 -21.33 10.55 -11.28
CA ALA A 180 -20.42 11.46 -11.98
C ALA A 180 -20.31 12.79 -11.21
N ALA A 181 -19.14 13.43 -11.25
CA ALA A 181 -18.84 14.62 -10.43
C ALA A 181 -19.84 15.77 -10.57
N ASN A 182 -20.46 15.93 -11.73
CA ASN A 182 -21.46 16.97 -12.01
C ASN A 182 -22.91 16.48 -11.97
N ALA A 183 -23.16 15.25 -11.52
CA ALA A 183 -24.50 14.64 -11.58
C ALA A 183 -25.55 15.40 -10.75
N ALA A 184 -25.17 15.89 -9.58
CA ALA A 184 -26.06 16.65 -8.70
C ALA A 184 -26.52 17.98 -9.34
N GLN A 185 -25.63 18.64 -10.10
CA GLN A 185 -25.97 19.88 -10.83
C GLN A 185 -26.74 19.59 -12.11
N LYS A 186 -26.38 18.55 -12.84
CA LYS A 186 -26.97 18.23 -14.14
C LYS A 186 -28.34 17.55 -14.04
N TYR A 187 -28.52 16.72 -13.00
CA TYR A 187 -29.71 15.92 -12.77
C TYR A 187 -30.17 16.04 -11.32
N PRO A 188 -30.50 17.26 -10.83
CA PRO A 188 -30.78 17.50 -9.41
C PRO A 188 -31.97 16.72 -8.87
N HIS A 189 -33.00 16.53 -9.69
CA HIS A 189 -34.17 15.74 -9.31
C HIS A 189 -33.82 14.27 -9.11
N ASP A 190 -33.13 13.65 -10.06
CA ASP A 190 -32.76 12.25 -9.99
C ASP A 190 -31.75 12.00 -8.86
N TYR A 191 -30.76 12.90 -8.70
CA TYR A 191 -29.78 12.82 -7.62
C TYR A 191 -30.49 12.86 -6.24
N LYS A 192 -31.40 13.81 -6.03
CA LYS A 192 -32.17 13.94 -4.80
C LYS A 192 -33.04 12.70 -4.54
N ALA A 193 -33.65 12.12 -5.57
CA ALA A 193 -34.53 10.96 -5.47
C ALA A 193 -33.84 9.71 -4.94
N VAL A 194 -32.49 9.60 -5.12
CA VAL A 194 -31.67 8.47 -4.68
C VAL A 194 -30.61 8.87 -3.66
N SER A 195 -30.81 9.99 -2.95
CA SER A 195 -29.93 10.45 -1.87
C SER A 195 -30.53 10.16 -0.50
N GLY A 196 -29.68 10.25 0.53
CA GLY A 196 -30.03 10.14 1.94
C GLY A 196 -29.82 8.75 2.54
N ASP A 197 -29.99 8.69 3.86
CA ASP A 197 -29.77 7.49 4.70
C ASP A 197 -30.95 6.51 4.57
N ARG A 198 -31.08 5.92 3.41
CA ARG A 198 -32.04 4.85 3.10
C ARG A 198 -31.55 4.00 1.95
N THR A 199 -32.12 2.83 1.77
CA THR A 199 -31.75 1.91 0.70
C THR A 199 -32.68 2.00 -0.50
N PHE A 200 -32.10 1.77 -1.68
CA PHE A 200 -32.81 1.73 -2.95
C PHE A 200 -32.45 0.46 -3.71
N TYR A 201 -33.36 -0.04 -4.52
CA TYR A 201 -33.03 -1.08 -5.49
C TYR A 201 -32.20 -0.51 -6.64
N ALA A 202 -31.25 -1.31 -7.13
CA ALA A 202 -30.45 -0.96 -8.31
C ALA A 202 -31.30 -0.78 -9.59
N SER A 203 -32.54 -1.27 -9.60
CA SER A 203 -33.51 -1.08 -10.69
C SER A 203 -34.21 0.28 -10.65
N ASN A 204 -34.01 1.11 -9.62
CA ASN A 204 -34.62 2.44 -9.56
C ASN A 204 -34.19 3.29 -10.76
N PRO A 205 -35.14 3.86 -11.56
CA PRO A 205 -34.81 4.57 -12.79
C PRO A 205 -33.97 5.83 -12.57
N HIS A 206 -34.05 6.47 -11.41
CA HIS A 206 -33.29 7.67 -11.07
C HIS A 206 -31.76 7.45 -11.00
N TRP A 207 -31.28 6.21 -10.96
CA TRP A 207 -29.84 5.93 -11.08
C TRP A 207 -29.31 6.18 -12.51
N GLN A 208 -30.17 6.01 -13.53
CA GLN A 208 -29.75 5.95 -14.94
C GLN A 208 -29.02 7.19 -15.44
N PRO A 209 -29.49 8.45 -15.20
CA PRO A 209 -28.83 9.64 -15.73
C PRO A 209 -27.57 10.05 -14.95
N LEU A 210 -27.32 9.45 -13.76
CA LEU A 210 -26.31 9.94 -12.84
C LEU A 210 -24.89 9.47 -13.17
N GLY A 211 -24.68 8.64 -14.20
CA GLY A 211 -23.35 8.16 -14.60
C GLY A 211 -22.66 7.34 -13.49
N ILE A 212 -23.43 6.54 -12.75
CA ILE A 212 -22.96 5.76 -11.61
C ILE A 212 -21.86 4.78 -12.02
N ARG A 213 -20.77 4.75 -11.25
CA ARG A 213 -19.66 3.79 -11.39
C ARG A 213 -19.20 3.32 -10.03
N LEU A 214 -18.59 2.14 -10.00
CA LEU A 214 -17.89 1.64 -8.81
C LEU A 214 -16.69 2.54 -8.53
N ALA A 215 -16.72 3.21 -7.39
CA ALA A 215 -15.70 4.18 -6.97
C ALA A 215 -14.71 3.57 -5.98
N GLU A 216 -15.18 2.67 -5.11
CA GLU A 216 -14.36 2.08 -4.06
C GLU A 216 -14.63 0.59 -3.90
N ILE A 217 -13.56 -0.14 -3.63
CA ILE A 217 -13.57 -1.53 -3.18
C ILE A 217 -12.76 -1.60 -1.90
N ILE A 218 -13.35 -2.18 -0.85
CA ILE A 218 -12.65 -2.52 0.39
C ILE A 218 -12.70 -4.03 0.56
N VAL A 219 -11.54 -4.65 0.72
CA VAL A 219 -11.40 -6.09 0.96
C VAL A 219 -11.03 -6.29 2.42
N VAL A 220 -11.99 -6.76 3.21
CA VAL A 220 -11.79 -7.06 4.63
C VAL A 220 -11.02 -8.36 4.75
N LEU A 221 -9.86 -8.33 5.43
CA LEU A 221 -8.99 -9.49 5.62
C LEU A 221 -9.10 -10.05 7.05
N ASN A 222 -9.08 -9.17 8.06
CA ASN A 222 -9.24 -9.54 9.45
C ASN A 222 -10.27 -8.59 10.08
N PRO A 223 -11.55 -8.96 10.14
CA PRO A 223 -12.57 -8.12 10.75
C PRO A 223 -12.25 -7.88 12.23
N SER A 224 -12.53 -6.67 12.72
CA SER A 224 -12.48 -6.36 14.16
C SER A 224 -13.50 -7.26 14.88
N GLN A 225 -13.07 -7.90 15.95
CA GLN A 225 -13.97 -8.64 16.84
C GLN A 225 -14.86 -7.68 17.63
#